data_fdfbf2cf803cfa5a933242fa65d073b7
#
_entry.id   fdfbf2cf803cfa5a933242fa65d073b7
#
_cell.length_a   1.000
_cell.length_b   1.000
_cell.length_c   1.000
_cell.angle_alpha   90.00
_cell.angle_beta   90.00
_cell.angle_gamma   90.00
#
_symmetry.space_group_name_H-M   'P 1'
#
loop_
_entity.id
_entity.type
_entity.pdbx_description
1 polymer ?
#
loop_
_entity_poly.entity_id
_entity_poly.type
_entity_poly.pdbx_seq_one_letter_code
_entity_poly.pdbx_strand_id
1 'polypeptide(L)'
;MRVHLEERVAIAAPPEAVFEAVADWEGQSDWVALTRVTADGGPHRVGERLVAETRLAGIGFSDPMEVTRFEPPSRIDVRHLGRVVRGTGTFLVSPAPGGAWFVWAEDVDLPLGLAGQLGFVVVGPAFRLLLRRSLRRLARRIESRPHLRRRPD
;
A
#
# COMPACT_ATOMS: atom_id res chain seq x y z
N MET A 1 7.60 -13.72 -15.04
CA MET A 1 6.17 -14.00 -14.82
C MET A 1 5.60 -12.90 -13.95
N ARG A 2 4.45 -12.38 -14.30
CA ARG A 2 3.73 -11.39 -13.51
C ARG A 2 2.78 -12.08 -12.54
N VAL A 3 2.78 -11.64 -11.29
CA VAL A 3 1.89 -12.11 -10.23
C VAL A 3 1.01 -10.96 -9.81
N HIS A 4 -0.30 -11.21 -9.73
CA HIS A 4 -1.27 -10.28 -9.18
C HIS A 4 -1.62 -10.65 -7.74
N LEU A 5 -1.54 -9.69 -6.85
CA LEU A 5 -1.96 -9.79 -5.47
C LEU A 5 -2.93 -8.66 -5.17
N GLU A 6 -4.05 -8.98 -4.55
CA GLU A 6 -5.05 -8.00 -4.15
C GLU A 6 -5.62 -8.38 -2.78
N GLU A 7 -5.69 -7.40 -1.89
CA GLU A 7 -6.35 -7.52 -0.60
C GLU A 7 -7.18 -6.25 -0.33
N ARG A 8 -8.28 -6.41 0.39
CA ARG A 8 -9.18 -5.29 0.69
C ARG A 8 -9.64 -5.29 2.14
N VAL A 9 -10.03 -4.12 2.62
CA VAL A 9 -10.59 -3.93 3.95
C VAL A 9 -11.71 -2.88 3.91
N ALA A 10 -12.77 -3.10 4.68
CA ALA A 10 -13.78 -2.08 4.95
C ALA A 10 -13.32 -1.22 6.14
N ILE A 11 -13.44 0.10 6.01
CA ILE A 11 -13.03 1.06 7.03
C ILE A 11 -14.22 1.96 7.35
N ALA A 12 -14.58 2.08 8.63
CA ALA A 12 -15.68 2.92 9.10
C ALA A 12 -15.25 4.40 9.16
N ALA A 13 -14.92 4.95 8.00
CA ALA A 13 -14.54 6.36 7.80
C ALA A 13 -14.89 6.80 6.37
N PRO A 14 -15.09 8.12 6.12
CA PRO A 14 -15.33 8.63 4.78
C PRO A 14 -14.18 8.31 3.82
N PRO A 15 -14.45 8.13 2.50
CA PRO A 15 -13.41 7.88 1.50
C PRO A 15 -12.26 8.89 1.52
N GLU A 16 -12.57 10.16 1.74
CA GLU A 16 -11.58 11.24 1.81
C GLU A 16 -10.58 11.03 2.95
N ALA A 17 -11.08 10.65 4.14
CA ALA A 17 -10.24 10.39 5.31
C ALA A 17 -9.37 9.13 5.12
N VAL A 18 -9.90 8.11 4.46
CA VAL A 18 -9.12 6.91 4.12
C VAL A 18 -8.04 7.25 3.10
N PHE A 19 -8.38 8.01 2.07
CA PHE A 19 -7.43 8.43 1.04
C PHE A 19 -6.29 9.28 1.62
N GLU A 20 -6.60 10.27 2.46
CA GLU A 20 -5.60 11.09 3.14
C GLU A 20 -4.64 10.26 3.99
N ALA A 21 -5.16 9.26 4.73
CA ALA A 21 -4.33 8.37 5.54
C ALA A 21 -3.42 7.47 4.69
N VAL A 22 -3.87 7.05 3.51
CA VAL A 22 -3.09 6.23 2.58
C VAL A 22 -2.06 7.08 1.84
N ALA A 23 -2.39 8.31 1.47
CA ALA A 23 -1.50 9.26 0.80
C ALA A 23 -0.44 9.88 1.73
N ASP A 24 -0.56 9.74 3.04
CA ASP A 24 0.46 10.10 4.01
C ASP A 24 1.60 9.08 3.94
N TRP A 25 2.58 9.32 3.06
CA TRP A 25 3.66 8.39 2.78
C TRP A 25 4.49 8.02 4.01
N GLU A 26 4.87 9.00 4.81
CA GLU A 26 5.65 8.75 6.03
C GLU A 26 4.80 8.01 7.07
N GLY A 27 3.51 8.36 7.18
CA GLY A 27 2.54 7.68 8.01
C GLY A 27 2.31 6.21 7.63
N GLN A 28 2.62 5.81 6.40
CA GLN A 28 2.58 4.40 5.98
C GLN A 28 3.51 3.52 6.83
N SER A 29 4.61 4.07 7.34
CA SER A 29 5.53 3.37 8.24
C SER A 29 4.87 2.84 9.52
N ASP A 30 3.73 3.40 9.91
CA ASP A 30 3.01 3.00 11.12
C ASP A 30 2.05 1.83 10.89
N TRP A 31 1.62 1.61 9.65
CA TRP A 31 0.64 0.57 9.35
C TRP A 31 1.12 -0.49 8.36
N VAL A 32 2.02 -0.17 7.44
CA VAL A 32 2.64 -1.17 6.54
C VAL A 32 3.61 -2.03 7.34
N ALA A 33 3.34 -3.32 7.39
CA ALA A 33 4.10 -4.25 8.21
C ALA A 33 5.58 -4.32 7.77
N LEU A 34 6.50 -4.21 8.73
CA LEU A 34 7.96 -4.37 8.55
C LEU A 34 8.59 -3.35 7.59
N THR A 35 7.87 -2.28 7.24
CA THR A 35 8.29 -1.35 6.20
C THR A 35 8.33 0.08 6.71
N ARG A 36 9.39 0.80 6.34
CA ARG A 36 9.52 2.23 6.51
C ARG A 36 9.43 2.90 5.15
N VAL A 37 8.55 3.89 5.02
CA VAL A 37 8.39 4.66 3.78
C VAL A 37 8.91 6.07 3.99
N THR A 38 9.69 6.57 3.02
CA THR A 38 10.16 7.95 2.94
C THR A 38 9.81 8.52 1.57
N ALA A 39 9.55 9.83 1.52
CA ALA A 39 9.21 10.55 0.31
C ALA A 39 10.18 11.71 0.08
N ASP A 40 10.27 12.19 -1.16
CA ASP A 40 11.15 13.33 -1.55
C ASP A 40 10.71 14.69 -0.96
N GLY A 41 9.57 14.71 -0.24
CA GLY A 41 9.08 15.92 0.46
C GLY A 41 8.40 16.96 -0.44
N GLY A 42 7.92 16.56 -1.60
CA GLY A 42 7.10 17.40 -2.47
C GLY A 42 5.59 17.29 -2.20
N PRO A 43 4.76 18.10 -2.86
CA PRO A 43 3.32 17.94 -2.83
C PRO A 43 2.95 16.60 -3.46
N HIS A 44 1.99 15.90 -2.85
CA HIS A 44 1.49 14.62 -3.34
C HIS A 44 0.97 14.76 -4.78
N ARG A 45 1.69 14.20 -5.73
CA ARG A 45 1.38 14.30 -7.16
C ARG A 45 2.09 13.23 -7.98
N VAL A 46 1.70 13.11 -9.23
CA VAL A 46 2.41 12.31 -10.23
C VAL A 46 3.87 12.76 -10.36
N GLY A 47 4.79 11.79 -10.38
CA GLY A 47 6.23 12.02 -10.44
C GLY A 47 6.93 12.08 -9.09
N GLU A 48 6.20 12.12 -7.97
CA GLU A 48 6.76 12.02 -6.62
C GLU A 48 7.47 10.68 -6.44
N ARG A 49 8.64 10.71 -5.82
CA ARG A 49 9.44 9.53 -5.55
C ARG A 49 9.36 9.12 -4.10
N LEU A 50 9.23 7.81 -3.91
CA LEU A 50 9.10 7.16 -2.62
C LEU A 50 10.14 6.06 -2.50
N VAL A 51 10.56 5.76 -1.28
CA VAL A 51 11.39 4.59 -0.99
C VAL A 51 10.76 3.82 0.17
N ALA A 52 10.43 2.57 -0.08
CA ALA A 52 9.99 1.64 0.97
C ALA A 52 11.14 0.72 1.35
N GLU A 53 11.55 0.77 2.60
CA GLU A 53 12.55 -0.13 3.17
C GLU A 53 11.87 -1.19 4.02
N THR A 54 11.90 -2.44 3.55
CA THR A 54 11.32 -3.58 4.26
C THR A 54 12.42 -4.40 4.91
N ARG A 55 12.25 -4.76 6.19
CA ARG A 55 13.21 -5.58 6.95
C ARG A 55 12.52 -6.73 7.65
N LEU A 56 13.05 -7.94 7.46
CA LEU A 56 12.60 -9.15 8.13
C LEU A 56 13.83 -9.99 8.57
N ALA A 57 13.94 -10.25 9.86
CA ALA A 57 14.98 -11.12 10.44
C ALA A 57 16.41 -10.76 10.00
N GLY A 58 16.75 -9.46 9.93
CA GLY A 58 18.08 -8.97 9.53
C GLY A 58 18.31 -8.88 8.02
N ILE A 59 17.38 -9.39 7.21
CA ILE A 59 17.40 -9.26 5.76
C ILE A 59 16.48 -8.12 5.37
N GLY A 60 16.97 -7.20 4.56
CA GLY A 60 16.19 -6.07 4.08
C GLY A 60 16.39 -5.80 2.60
N PHE A 61 15.40 -5.14 2.01
CA PHE A 61 15.51 -4.61 0.66
C PHE A 61 14.87 -3.22 0.58
N SER A 62 15.37 -2.45 -0.34
CA SER A 62 14.88 -1.13 -0.68
C SER A 62 14.07 -1.20 -1.97
N ASP A 63 12.91 -0.61 -1.96
CA ASP A 63 11.99 -0.53 -3.07
C ASP A 63 11.72 0.94 -3.43
N PRO A 64 12.49 1.51 -4.35
CA PRO A 64 12.22 2.84 -4.88
C PRO A 64 11.00 2.79 -5.81
N MET A 65 10.12 3.76 -5.65
CA MET A 65 8.86 3.87 -6.41
C MET A 65 8.67 5.29 -6.92
N GLU A 66 7.84 5.41 -7.95
CA GLU A 66 7.39 6.68 -8.50
C GLU A 66 5.86 6.67 -8.62
N VAL A 67 5.23 7.74 -8.15
CA VAL A 67 3.78 7.93 -8.31
C VAL A 67 3.47 8.20 -9.78
N THR A 68 2.67 7.33 -10.39
CA THR A 68 2.28 7.42 -11.81
C THR A 68 0.85 7.91 -12.00
N ARG A 69 0.02 7.83 -10.96
CA ARG A 69 -1.35 8.33 -10.93
C ARG A 69 -1.69 8.83 -9.53
N PHE A 70 -2.35 9.97 -9.44
CA PHE A 70 -2.81 10.53 -8.17
C PHE A 70 -4.17 11.22 -8.37
N GLU A 71 -5.23 10.54 -7.98
CA GLU A 71 -6.62 10.97 -8.19
C GLU A 71 -7.40 10.93 -6.85
N PRO A 72 -7.30 11.99 -6.02
CA PRO A 72 -8.09 12.08 -4.79
C PRO A 72 -9.60 12.13 -5.08
N PRO A 73 -10.43 11.49 -4.26
CA PRO A 73 -10.10 10.64 -3.12
C PRO A 73 -10.11 9.14 -3.47
N SER A 74 -9.86 8.74 -4.71
CA SER A 74 -10.20 7.42 -5.21
C SER A 74 -9.02 6.52 -5.58
N ARG A 75 -7.89 7.08 -6.08
CA ARG A 75 -6.85 6.22 -6.65
C ARG A 75 -5.45 6.80 -6.57
N ILE A 76 -4.49 5.94 -6.25
CA ILE A 76 -3.05 6.19 -6.38
C ILE A 76 -2.44 4.98 -7.06
N ASP A 77 -1.64 5.20 -8.11
CA ASP A 77 -0.80 4.17 -8.72
C ASP A 77 0.68 4.54 -8.55
N VAL A 78 1.49 3.54 -8.26
CA VAL A 78 2.93 3.64 -8.18
C VAL A 78 3.59 2.64 -9.11
N ARG A 79 4.78 2.96 -9.58
CA ARG A 79 5.65 2.06 -10.34
C ARG A 79 6.86 1.74 -9.49
N HIS A 80 7.13 0.46 -9.31
CA HIS A 80 8.32 -0.04 -8.65
C HIS A 80 9.54 0.05 -9.58
N LEU A 81 10.60 0.70 -9.12
CA LEU A 81 11.82 0.96 -9.87
C LEU A 81 13.00 0.12 -9.35
N GLY A 82 12.76 -0.72 -8.35
CA GLY A 82 13.76 -1.54 -7.68
C GLY A 82 14.30 -2.67 -8.54
N ARG A 83 15.36 -3.31 -8.02
CA ARG A 83 15.91 -4.53 -8.63
C ARG A 83 15.20 -5.80 -8.15
N VAL A 84 14.68 -5.76 -6.91
CA VAL A 84 14.00 -6.89 -6.26
C VAL A 84 12.52 -6.89 -6.59
N VAL A 85 11.88 -5.72 -6.44
CA VAL A 85 10.47 -5.53 -6.78
C VAL A 85 10.38 -4.71 -8.06
N ARG A 86 9.65 -5.22 -9.04
CA ARG A 86 9.31 -4.56 -10.30
C ARG A 86 7.85 -4.72 -10.59
N GLY A 87 7.23 -3.73 -11.20
CA GLY A 87 5.81 -3.77 -11.54
C GLY A 87 5.08 -2.52 -11.07
N THR A 88 3.83 -2.69 -10.68
CA THR A 88 2.96 -1.58 -10.28
C THR A 88 2.19 -1.92 -9.01
N GLY A 89 2.05 -0.92 -8.13
CA GLY A 89 1.14 -0.95 -6.99
C GLY A 89 -0.03 -0.02 -7.22
N THR A 90 -1.22 -0.40 -6.76
CA THR A 90 -2.43 0.40 -6.87
C THR A 90 -3.17 0.45 -5.54
N PHE A 91 -3.53 1.64 -5.11
CA PHE A 91 -4.43 1.90 -4.00
C PHE A 91 -5.76 2.43 -4.53
N LEU A 92 -6.85 1.77 -4.20
CA LEU A 92 -8.20 2.19 -4.55
C LEU A 92 -9.00 2.44 -3.29
N VAL A 93 -9.71 3.57 -3.28
CA VAL A 93 -10.67 3.91 -2.24
C VAL A 93 -12.02 4.15 -2.89
N SER A 94 -13.05 3.51 -2.39
CA SER A 94 -14.41 3.65 -2.89
C SER A 94 -15.42 3.72 -1.74
N PRO A 95 -16.56 4.41 -1.92
CA PRO A 95 -17.61 4.42 -0.93
C PRO A 95 -18.14 3.02 -0.62
N ALA A 96 -18.48 2.79 0.66
CA ALA A 96 -19.14 1.58 1.13
C ALA A 96 -20.22 1.95 2.15
N PRO A 97 -21.21 1.08 2.40
CA PRO A 97 -22.18 1.31 3.48
C PRO A 97 -21.47 1.52 4.82
N GLY A 98 -21.67 2.69 5.44
CA GLY A 98 -21.03 3.05 6.70
C GLY A 98 -19.56 3.44 6.64
N GLY A 99 -18.97 3.64 5.45
CA GLY A 99 -17.58 4.04 5.32
C GLY A 99 -17.02 3.92 3.91
N ALA A 100 -15.86 3.27 3.79
CA ALA A 100 -15.16 3.09 2.53
C ALA A 100 -14.54 1.69 2.43
N TRP A 101 -14.39 1.21 1.21
CA TRP A 101 -13.50 0.11 0.85
C TRP A 101 -12.12 0.67 0.52
N PHE A 102 -11.09 0.06 1.07
CA PHE A 102 -9.72 0.23 0.64
C PHE A 102 -9.19 -1.05 0.03
N VAL A 103 -8.68 -0.96 -1.19
CA VAL A 103 -8.07 -2.07 -1.93
C VAL A 103 -6.61 -1.74 -2.18
N TRP A 104 -5.73 -2.69 -1.86
CA TRP A 104 -4.32 -2.65 -2.21
C TRP A 104 -4.04 -3.80 -3.19
N ALA A 105 -3.66 -3.45 -4.40
CA ALA A 105 -3.30 -4.39 -5.46
C ALA A 105 -1.83 -4.21 -5.86
N GLU A 106 -1.16 -5.32 -6.14
CA GLU A 106 0.22 -5.38 -6.61
C GLU A 106 0.30 -6.27 -7.85
N ASP A 107 0.85 -5.74 -8.92
CA ASP A 107 1.22 -6.47 -10.13
C ASP A 107 2.74 -6.53 -10.21
N VAL A 108 3.33 -7.62 -9.73
CA VAL A 108 4.77 -7.75 -9.55
C VAL A 108 5.38 -8.71 -10.56
N ASP A 109 6.46 -8.29 -11.18
CA ASP A 109 7.27 -9.12 -12.07
C ASP A 109 8.31 -9.88 -11.25
N LEU A 110 8.17 -11.22 -11.20
CA LEU A 110 9.09 -12.08 -10.45
C LEU A 110 10.39 -12.28 -11.25
N PRO A 111 11.54 -11.99 -10.63
CA PRO A 111 12.83 -12.31 -11.23
C PRO A 111 13.07 -13.84 -11.24
N LEU A 112 14.07 -14.28 -12.01
CA LEU A 112 14.57 -15.68 -12.02
C LEU A 112 13.60 -16.73 -12.62
N GLY A 113 12.60 -16.35 -13.40
CA GLY A 113 11.74 -17.30 -14.12
C GLY A 113 11.11 -18.38 -13.22
N LEU A 114 11.37 -19.67 -13.51
CA LEU A 114 10.83 -20.79 -12.74
C LEU A 114 11.26 -20.80 -11.27
N ALA A 115 12.51 -20.44 -10.98
CA ALA A 115 12.99 -20.37 -9.60
C ALA A 115 12.28 -19.28 -8.80
N GLY A 116 11.99 -18.13 -9.44
CA GLY A 116 11.16 -17.07 -8.85
C GLY A 116 9.74 -17.54 -8.58
N GLN A 117 9.15 -18.32 -9.49
CA GLN A 117 7.81 -18.90 -9.31
C GLN A 117 7.74 -19.85 -8.12
N LEU A 118 8.68 -20.78 -8.02
CA LEU A 118 8.76 -21.71 -6.89
C LEU A 118 8.98 -20.99 -5.56
N GLY A 119 9.86 -19.99 -5.56
CA GLY A 119 10.06 -19.12 -4.39
C GLY A 119 8.79 -18.38 -3.98
N PHE A 120 8.01 -17.89 -4.94
CA PHE A 120 6.76 -17.18 -4.67
C PHE A 120 5.65 -18.10 -4.13
N VAL A 121 5.61 -19.37 -4.53
CA VAL A 121 4.66 -20.34 -3.94
C VAL A 121 4.87 -20.47 -2.43
N VAL A 122 6.12 -20.38 -1.97
CA VAL A 122 6.47 -20.44 -0.54
C VAL A 122 6.26 -19.09 0.16
N VAL A 123 6.71 -17.99 -0.44
CA VAL A 123 6.71 -16.66 0.17
C VAL A 123 5.38 -15.93 0.00
N GLY A 124 4.64 -16.21 -1.07
CA GLY A 124 3.39 -15.53 -1.41
C GLY A 124 2.32 -15.55 -0.31
N PRO A 125 2.06 -16.69 0.35
CA PRO A 125 1.11 -16.74 1.48
C PRO A 125 1.54 -15.85 2.65
N ALA A 126 2.83 -15.81 2.98
CA ALA A 126 3.36 -14.93 4.02
C ALA A 126 3.21 -13.45 3.63
N PHE A 127 3.48 -13.13 2.37
CA PHE A 127 3.31 -11.77 1.85
C PHE A 127 1.84 -11.32 1.90
N ARG A 128 0.89 -12.18 1.51
CA ARG A 128 -0.54 -11.89 1.66
C ARG A 128 -0.94 -11.66 3.12
N LEU A 129 -0.40 -12.44 4.03
CA LEU A 129 -0.65 -12.25 5.47
C LEU A 129 -0.15 -10.89 5.95
N LEU A 130 1.02 -10.46 5.49
CA LEU A 130 1.57 -9.14 5.80
C LEU A 130 0.70 -8.02 5.24
N LEU A 131 0.22 -8.14 4.00
CA LEU A 131 -0.74 -7.18 3.42
C LEU A 131 -2.01 -7.09 4.26
N ARG A 132 -2.65 -8.21 4.57
CA ARG A 132 -3.85 -8.25 5.41
C ARG A 132 -3.62 -7.64 6.79
N ARG A 133 -2.46 -7.89 7.40
CA ARG A 133 -2.10 -7.29 8.68
C ARG A 133 -1.94 -5.78 8.57
N SER A 134 -1.32 -5.31 7.49
CA SER A 134 -1.17 -3.89 7.20
C SER A 134 -2.52 -3.20 7.04
N LEU A 135 -3.41 -3.76 6.23
CA LEU A 135 -4.76 -3.23 6.02
C LEU A 135 -5.58 -3.15 7.32
N ARG A 136 -5.49 -4.17 8.17
CA ARG A 136 -6.17 -4.16 9.48
C ARG A 136 -5.58 -3.11 10.43
N ARG A 137 -4.28 -2.85 10.38
CA ARG A 137 -3.64 -1.78 11.17
C ARG A 137 -4.12 -0.41 10.69
N LEU A 138 -4.17 -0.20 9.37
CA LEU A 138 -4.69 1.03 8.77
C LEU A 138 -6.13 1.28 9.22
N ALA A 139 -7.01 0.29 9.09
CA ALA A 139 -8.41 0.41 9.50
C ALA A 139 -8.53 0.82 10.97
N ARG A 140 -7.86 0.11 11.86
CA ARG A 140 -7.87 0.43 13.30
C ARG A 140 -7.34 1.83 13.59
N ARG A 141 -6.26 2.24 12.90
CA ARG A 141 -5.66 3.57 13.08
C ARG A 141 -6.63 4.68 12.69
N ILE A 142 -7.32 4.54 11.57
CA ILE A 142 -8.30 5.53 11.10
C ILE A 142 -9.52 5.53 12.02
N GLU A 143 -10.07 4.37 12.33
CA GLU A 143 -11.29 4.23 13.15
C GLU A 143 -11.10 4.68 14.61
N SER A 144 -9.87 4.66 15.13
CA SER A 144 -9.55 5.16 16.47
C SER A 144 -9.48 6.69 16.56
N ARG A 145 -9.50 7.42 15.45
CA ARG A 145 -9.47 8.89 15.42
C ARG A 145 -10.88 9.48 15.39
N PRO A 146 -11.40 10.01 16.50
CA PRO A 146 -12.81 10.44 16.61
C PRO A 146 -13.23 11.55 15.65
N HIS A 147 -12.30 12.44 15.28
CA HIS A 147 -12.53 13.57 14.39
C HIS A 147 -12.73 13.16 12.92
N LEU A 148 -12.30 11.97 12.52
CA LEU A 148 -12.51 11.44 11.16
C LEU A 148 -13.87 10.74 11.02
N ARG A 149 -14.59 10.48 12.11
CA ARG A 149 -15.92 9.82 12.12
C ARG A 149 -17.09 10.77 11.86
N ARG A 150 -16.91 12.08 11.98
CA ARG A 150 -17.99 13.04 11.82
C ARG A 150 -17.93 13.69 10.46
N ARG A 151 -18.88 13.31 9.60
CA ARG A 151 -19.34 14.19 8.55
C ARG A 151 -20.33 15.15 9.25
N PRO A 152 -20.23 16.47 9.14
CA PRO A 152 -21.37 17.33 9.46
C PRO A 152 -22.48 17.02 8.45
N ASP A 153 -23.69 16.85 8.97
CA ASP A 153 -24.92 16.77 8.18
C ASP A 153 -25.13 18.04 7.37
#